data_38e1640f021a0f7c5001913a1d6e7add
#
_entry.id   38e1640f021a0f7c5001913a1d6e7add
#
_cell.length_a   1.000
_cell.length_b   1.000
_cell.length_c   1.000
_cell.angle_alpha   90.00
_cell.angle_beta   90.00
_cell.angle_gamma   90.00
#
_symmetry.space_group_name_H-M   'P 1'
#
loop_
_entity.id
_entity.type
_entity.pdbx_description
1 polymer ?
#
loop_
_entity_poly.entity_id
_entity_poly.type
_entity_poly.pdbx_seq_one_letter_code
_entity_poly.pdbx_strand_id
1 'polypeptide(L)'
;DHTALSPRDELVLTDQQMPGSPLGIPSGATGPIQPNYWRAVEYSAQHMAPSPAGANNFRCQPRAGQNPVVLIPGTATNAYSSWSMMSEELTRRGYCTYTFNLNGVPHSSFISLTGDMRESAKGLGAFITMVLTRTHTDKVDLVGWSQGAGPLPNQYLKFENGASRVDHFIGLVPSNHGTTAYGLNLFLNSTTSKLGAHFDDSMALLNGMSAPQQLQGSDFNKTLYDTPVTQPGVKYTIITSTHDHVVVPYTN
;
A
#
# COMPACT_ATOMS: atom_id res chain seq x y z
N ASP A 1 -26.83 3.95 9.81
CA ASP A 1 -27.41 4.54 8.59
C ASP A 1 -26.35 4.50 7.51
N HIS A 2 -26.40 3.44 6.69
CA HIS A 2 -25.58 3.31 5.49
C HIS A 2 -26.23 4.18 4.42
N THR A 3 -25.81 5.43 4.34
CA THR A 3 -26.26 6.31 3.26
C THR A 3 -25.75 5.75 1.94
N ALA A 4 -26.66 5.39 1.04
CA ALA A 4 -26.33 5.09 -0.35
C ALA A 4 -25.51 6.27 -0.92
N LEU A 5 -24.47 5.96 -1.69
CA LEU A 5 -23.68 7.00 -2.35
C LEU A 5 -24.61 7.89 -3.16
N SER A 6 -24.40 9.18 -3.06
CA SER A 6 -25.12 10.13 -3.91
C SER A 6 -24.71 9.94 -5.38
N PRO A 7 -25.52 10.37 -6.36
CA PRO A 7 -25.12 10.34 -7.77
C PRO A 7 -23.79 11.06 -8.06
N ARG A 8 -23.39 12.02 -7.20
CA ARG A 8 -22.07 12.66 -7.25
C ARG A 8 -20.94 11.73 -6.83
N ASP A 9 -21.19 10.90 -5.81
CA ASP A 9 -20.18 9.94 -5.32
C ASP A 9 -19.96 8.81 -6.33
N GLU A 10 -20.99 8.45 -7.09
CA GLU A 10 -20.91 7.48 -8.18
C GLU A 10 -20.16 8.03 -9.41
N LEU A 11 -20.34 9.32 -9.72
CA LEU A 11 -19.57 10.01 -10.78
C LEU A 11 -18.10 10.15 -10.40
N VAL A 12 -17.81 10.51 -9.15
CA VAL A 12 -16.45 10.62 -8.62
C VAL A 12 -15.72 9.26 -8.69
N LEU A 13 -16.44 8.14 -8.48
CA LEU A 13 -15.83 6.81 -8.55
C LEU A 13 -15.54 6.35 -9.98
N THR A 14 -16.29 6.81 -10.99
CA THR A 14 -16.02 6.55 -12.40
C THR A 14 -14.79 7.34 -12.89
N ASP A 15 -14.63 8.56 -12.44
CA ASP A 15 -13.44 9.38 -12.72
C ASP A 15 -12.18 8.84 -12.01
N GLN A 16 -12.34 8.11 -10.91
CA GLN A 16 -11.24 7.51 -10.13
C GLN A 16 -10.63 6.26 -10.78
N GLN A 17 -11.21 5.72 -11.81
CA GLN A 17 -10.64 4.65 -12.63
C GLN A 17 -9.66 5.18 -13.70
N MET A 18 -9.53 6.50 -13.83
CA MET A 18 -8.63 7.14 -14.77
C MET A 18 -7.19 7.20 -14.25
N PRO A 19 -6.17 7.20 -15.12
CA PRO A 19 -4.80 7.47 -14.73
C PRO A 19 -4.70 8.78 -13.95
N GLY A 20 -4.12 8.73 -12.73
CA GLY A 20 -4.03 9.90 -11.85
C GLY A 20 -5.21 10.07 -10.88
N SER A 21 -6.07 9.07 -10.73
CA SER A 21 -7.13 9.06 -9.72
C SER A 21 -6.61 9.42 -8.33
N PRO A 22 -7.29 10.31 -7.57
CA PRO A 22 -6.93 10.64 -6.19
C PRO A 22 -6.91 9.44 -5.26
N LEU A 23 -7.71 8.39 -5.54
CA LEU A 23 -7.71 7.13 -4.78
C LEU A 23 -6.71 6.09 -5.29
N GLY A 24 -6.01 6.37 -6.38
CA GLY A 24 -4.96 5.52 -6.89
C GLY A 24 -5.40 4.14 -7.37
N ILE A 25 -6.65 3.97 -7.78
CA ILE A 25 -7.15 2.70 -8.31
C ILE A 25 -6.42 2.39 -9.62
N PRO A 26 -5.74 1.22 -9.75
CA PRO A 26 -5.10 0.85 -11.00
C PRO A 26 -6.10 0.83 -12.16
N SER A 27 -5.77 1.52 -13.25
CA SER A 27 -6.66 1.70 -14.41
C SER A 27 -6.31 0.79 -15.60
N GLY A 28 -5.16 0.11 -15.53
CA GLY A 28 -4.70 -0.78 -16.59
C GLY A 28 -5.43 -2.12 -16.59
N ALA A 29 -5.24 -2.87 -17.68
CA ALA A 29 -5.77 -4.22 -17.80
C ALA A 29 -5.26 -5.13 -16.66
N THR A 30 -6.04 -6.14 -16.31
CA THR A 30 -5.63 -7.16 -15.36
C THR A 30 -4.41 -7.89 -15.90
N GLY A 31 -3.31 -7.86 -15.14
CA GLY A 31 -2.09 -8.57 -15.47
C GLY A 31 -2.13 -10.04 -15.00
N PRO A 32 -1.29 -10.90 -15.57
CA PRO A 32 -1.17 -12.28 -15.15
C PRO A 32 -0.56 -12.40 -13.74
N ILE A 33 -0.79 -13.54 -13.09
CA ILE A 33 -0.07 -13.88 -11.86
C ILE A 33 1.42 -14.02 -12.18
N GLN A 34 2.25 -13.42 -11.33
CA GLN A 34 3.70 -13.53 -11.47
C GLN A 34 4.29 -14.46 -10.41
N PRO A 35 5.31 -15.24 -10.75
CA PRO A 35 5.91 -16.20 -9.81
C PRO A 35 6.71 -15.54 -8.68
N ASN A 36 7.09 -14.29 -8.84
CA ASN A 36 7.79 -13.51 -7.82
C ASN A 36 7.69 -12.00 -8.10
N TYR A 37 8.12 -11.22 -7.11
CA TYR A 37 8.11 -9.76 -7.15
C TYR A 37 8.84 -9.18 -8.36
N TRP A 38 10.04 -9.66 -8.69
CA TRP A 38 10.84 -9.09 -9.77
C TRP A 38 10.20 -9.25 -11.15
N ARG A 39 9.55 -10.39 -11.40
CA ARG A 39 8.77 -10.59 -12.63
C ARG A 39 7.55 -9.66 -12.69
N ALA A 40 6.93 -9.39 -11.55
CA ALA A 40 5.84 -8.44 -11.48
C ALA A 40 6.31 -7.00 -11.73
N VAL A 41 7.48 -6.62 -11.23
CA VAL A 41 8.13 -5.32 -11.54
C VAL A 41 8.40 -5.19 -13.04
N GLU A 42 9.06 -6.18 -13.66
CA GLU A 42 9.34 -6.18 -15.10
C GLU A 42 8.06 -6.05 -15.94
N TYR A 43 7.01 -6.77 -15.58
CA TYR A 43 5.72 -6.67 -16.25
C TYR A 43 5.10 -5.29 -16.08
N SER A 44 5.07 -4.74 -14.88
CA SER A 44 4.46 -3.44 -14.61
C SER A 44 5.20 -2.28 -15.28
N ALA A 45 6.51 -2.42 -15.52
CA ALA A 45 7.30 -1.43 -16.27
C ALA A 45 6.94 -1.38 -17.77
N GLN A 46 6.41 -2.47 -18.32
CA GLN A 46 6.04 -2.61 -19.72
C GLN A 46 4.55 -2.35 -19.99
N HIS A 47 3.73 -2.23 -18.92
CA HIS A 47 2.28 -2.09 -19.01
C HIS A 47 1.82 -0.92 -18.14
N MET A 48 0.90 -0.11 -18.64
CA MET A 48 0.41 1.04 -17.89
C MET A 48 -0.50 0.62 -16.74
N ALA A 49 -0.07 0.90 -15.51
CA ALA A 49 -0.82 0.71 -14.27
C ALA A 49 -1.63 -0.60 -14.23
N PRO A 50 -0.99 -1.79 -14.44
CA PRO A 50 -1.73 -3.03 -14.49
C PRO A 50 -2.44 -3.29 -13.16
N SER A 51 -3.63 -3.89 -13.25
CA SER A 51 -4.39 -4.29 -12.06
C SER A 51 -4.00 -5.71 -11.65
N PRO A 52 -3.76 -5.99 -10.37
CA PRO A 52 -3.57 -7.37 -9.93
C PRO A 52 -4.89 -8.14 -10.03
N ALA A 53 -4.80 -9.40 -10.45
CA ALA A 53 -5.97 -10.25 -10.63
C ALA A 53 -6.74 -10.40 -9.30
N GLY A 54 -8.06 -10.33 -9.39
CA GLY A 54 -8.96 -10.47 -8.25
C GLY A 54 -9.13 -9.21 -7.38
N ALA A 55 -8.25 -8.21 -7.50
CA ALA A 55 -8.37 -6.97 -6.73
C ALA A 55 -9.38 -5.99 -7.33
N ASN A 56 -9.90 -5.11 -6.47
CA ASN A 56 -10.73 -3.95 -6.83
C ASN A 56 -12.05 -4.31 -7.54
N ASN A 57 -12.64 -5.45 -7.19
CA ASN A 57 -14.01 -5.76 -7.57
C ASN A 57 -14.97 -5.05 -6.63
N PHE A 58 -15.44 -3.87 -7.02
CA PHE A 58 -16.35 -3.04 -6.22
C PHE A 58 -17.79 -3.57 -6.12
N ARG A 59 -18.09 -4.70 -6.76
CA ARG A 59 -19.35 -5.46 -6.58
C ARG A 59 -19.20 -6.59 -5.57
N CYS A 60 -17.97 -6.88 -5.13
CA CYS A 60 -17.72 -7.92 -4.14
C CYS A 60 -18.36 -7.54 -2.79
N GLN A 61 -19.09 -8.48 -2.22
CA GLN A 61 -19.64 -8.35 -0.87
C GLN A 61 -18.96 -9.39 0.04
N PRO A 62 -18.32 -8.98 1.14
CA PRO A 62 -17.71 -9.92 2.08
C PRO A 62 -18.75 -10.88 2.65
N ARG A 63 -18.32 -12.10 2.95
CA ARG A 63 -19.17 -13.07 3.64
C ARG A 63 -19.44 -12.60 5.08
N ALA A 64 -20.51 -13.06 5.66
CA ALA A 64 -20.83 -12.77 7.05
C ALA A 64 -19.65 -13.11 7.98
N GLY A 65 -19.23 -12.14 8.78
CA GLY A 65 -18.09 -12.25 9.68
C GLY A 65 -16.72 -12.06 9.04
N GLN A 66 -16.64 -11.71 7.74
CA GLN A 66 -15.40 -11.33 7.07
C GLN A 66 -15.35 -9.82 6.82
N ASN A 67 -14.18 -9.24 6.96
CA ASN A 67 -13.90 -7.89 6.52
C ASN A 67 -13.33 -7.90 5.09
N PRO A 68 -13.53 -6.82 4.31
CA PRO A 68 -12.76 -6.61 3.10
C PRO A 68 -11.28 -6.40 3.43
N VAL A 69 -10.39 -6.87 2.56
CA VAL A 69 -8.94 -6.81 2.76
C VAL A 69 -8.35 -5.71 1.90
N VAL A 70 -7.65 -4.76 2.53
CA VAL A 70 -6.89 -3.72 1.83
C VAL A 70 -5.41 -4.08 1.84
N LEU A 71 -4.85 -4.24 0.64
CA LEU A 71 -3.45 -4.60 0.41
C LEU A 71 -2.63 -3.33 0.16
N ILE A 72 -1.68 -3.04 1.04
CA ILE A 72 -0.88 -1.80 1.02
C ILE A 72 0.50 -2.08 0.44
N PRO A 73 0.85 -1.50 -0.72
CA PRO A 73 2.16 -1.70 -1.34
C PRO A 73 3.33 -1.16 -0.51
N GLY A 74 4.54 -1.55 -0.88
CA GLY A 74 5.78 -1.02 -0.31
C GLY A 74 6.28 0.24 -1.02
N THR A 75 7.39 0.80 -0.51
CA THR A 75 8.06 1.98 -1.08
C THR A 75 8.47 1.74 -2.53
N ALA A 76 8.21 2.72 -3.40
CA ALA A 76 8.62 2.70 -4.80
C ALA A 76 8.14 1.46 -5.58
N THR A 77 7.03 0.88 -5.16
CA THR A 77 6.37 -0.25 -5.83
C THR A 77 5.01 0.18 -6.36
N ASN A 78 4.20 -0.75 -6.79
CA ASN A 78 2.81 -0.51 -7.16
C ASN A 78 1.91 -1.67 -6.73
N ALA A 79 0.62 -1.50 -6.89
CA ALA A 79 -0.38 -2.50 -6.54
C ALA A 79 -0.10 -3.86 -7.19
N TYR A 80 0.23 -3.85 -8.47
CA TYR A 80 0.50 -5.08 -9.21
C TYR A 80 1.80 -5.76 -8.79
N SER A 81 2.91 -5.03 -8.75
CA SER A 81 4.20 -5.62 -8.39
C SER A 81 4.22 -6.17 -6.97
N SER A 82 3.51 -5.52 -6.05
CA SER A 82 3.40 -6.00 -4.67
C SER A 82 2.46 -7.18 -4.51
N TRP A 83 1.35 -7.24 -5.27
CA TRP A 83 0.22 -8.09 -4.91
C TRP A 83 -0.30 -9.02 -6.01
N SER A 84 0.35 -9.10 -7.18
CA SER A 84 -0.13 -9.89 -8.33
C SER A 84 -0.44 -11.36 -8.02
N MET A 85 0.23 -11.95 -7.04
CA MET A 85 -0.02 -13.33 -6.61
C MET A 85 -1.03 -13.37 -5.44
N MET A 86 -0.84 -12.55 -4.42
CA MET A 86 -1.63 -12.63 -3.19
C MET A 86 -3.08 -12.19 -3.40
N SER A 87 -3.33 -11.17 -4.22
CA SER A 87 -4.70 -10.67 -4.43
C SER A 87 -5.60 -11.73 -5.06
N GLU A 88 -5.12 -12.47 -6.04
CA GLU A 88 -5.90 -13.55 -6.64
C GLU A 88 -6.11 -14.72 -5.68
N GLU A 89 -5.07 -15.12 -4.94
CA GLU A 89 -5.19 -16.21 -3.97
C GLU A 89 -6.21 -15.89 -2.88
N LEU A 90 -6.20 -14.67 -2.35
CA LEU A 90 -7.21 -14.23 -1.38
C LEU A 90 -8.62 -14.21 -1.99
N THR A 91 -8.75 -13.72 -3.21
CA THR A 91 -10.04 -13.66 -3.91
C THR A 91 -10.58 -15.07 -4.19
N ARG A 92 -9.73 -16.01 -4.60
CA ARG A 92 -10.12 -17.42 -4.77
C ARG A 92 -10.59 -18.06 -3.46
N ARG A 93 -10.05 -17.61 -2.33
CA ARG A 93 -10.49 -18.03 -0.98
C ARG A 93 -11.77 -17.32 -0.52
N GLY A 94 -12.30 -16.40 -1.33
CA GLY A 94 -13.57 -15.72 -1.11
C GLY A 94 -13.47 -14.42 -0.31
N TYR A 95 -12.28 -13.80 -0.26
CA TYR A 95 -12.11 -12.46 0.29
C TYR A 95 -12.35 -11.40 -0.79
N CYS A 96 -12.93 -10.27 -0.39
CA CYS A 96 -12.96 -9.06 -1.21
C CYS A 96 -11.65 -8.31 -1.00
N THR A 97 -10.81 -8.19 -2.04
CA THR A 97 -9.48 -7.59 -1.96
C THR A 97 -9.40 -6.29 -2.71
N TYR A 98 -8.71 -5.32 -2.14
CA TYR A 98 -8.57 -3.96 -2.68
C TYR A 98 -7.13 -3.50 -2.55
N THR A 99 -6.63 -2.77 -3.52
CA THR A 99 -5.28 -2.20 -3.52
C THR A 99 -5.20 -0.94 -4.38
N PHE A 100 -4.14 -0.17 -4.26
CA PHE A 100 -4.03 1.16 -4.83
C PHE A 100 -2.59 1.52 -5.21
N ASN A 101 -2.46 2.59 -6.01
CA ASN A 101 -1.21 3.29 -6.31
C ASN A 101 -1.37 4.74 -5.83
N LEU A 102 -0.73 5.12 -4.74
CA LEU A 102 -0.85 6.46 -4.16
C LEU A 102 0.50 7.15 -4.07
N ASN A 103 0.48 8.48 -4.16
CA ASN A 103 1.56 9.37 -3.78
C ASN A 103 2.93 8.94 -4.34
N GLY A 104 2.95 8.69 -5.63
CA GLY A 104 4.13 8.23 -6.35
C GLY A 104 4.83 9.34 -7.13
N VAL A 105 5.72 8.93 -8.01
CA VAL A 105 6.41 9.83 -8.94
C VAL A 105 5.39 10.43 -9.90
N PRO A 106 5.36 11.78 -10.06
CA PRO A 106 4.49 12.42 -11.03
C PRO A 106 4.66 11.82 -12.43
N HIS A 107 3.53 11.57 -13.09
CA HIS A 107 3.47 10.98 -14.43
C HIS A 107 3.95 9.52 -14.56
N SER A 108 4.36 8.86 -13.46
CA SER A 108 4.66 7.43 -13.45
C SER A 108 3.45 6.65 -12.96
N SER A 109 3.04 5.64 -13.74
CA SER A 109 1.94 4.74 -13.35
C SER A 109 2.42 3.48 -12.61
N PHE A 110 3.73 3.30 -12.48
CA PHE A 110 4.31 2.07 -11.90
C PHE A 110 5.17 2.29 -10.65
N ILE A 111 5.36 3.55 -10.23
CA ILE A 111 6.09 3.89 -8.99
C ILE A 111 5.17 4.65 -8.07
N SER A 112 4.84 4.07 -6.93
CA SER A 112 4.00 4.70 -5.90
C SER A 112 4.68 4.73 -4.53
N LEU A 113 4.08 5.42 -3.58
CA LEU A 113 4.51 5.53 -2.18
C LEU A 113 5.94 6.06 -2.01
N THR A 114 6.30 7.07 -2.79
CA THR A 114 7.56 7.81 -2.68
C THR A 114 7.41 9.17 -2.00
N GLY A 115 6.20 9.71 -1.96
CA GLY A 115 5.89 11.00 -1.34
C GLY A 115 5.78 10.94 0.18
N ASP A 116 5.42 12.08 0.80
CA ASP A 116 5.25 12.19 2.26
C ASP A 116 4.25 11.14 2.77
N MET A 117 4.67 10.34 3.74
CA MET A 117 3.83 9.28 4.32
C MET A 117 2.62 9.81 5.09
N ARG A 118 2.64 11.07 5.57
CA ARG A 118 1.46 11.70 6.17
C ARG A 118 0.36 11.90 5.12
N GLU A 119 0.73 12.35 3.93
CA GLU A 119 -0.22 12.50 2.82
C GLU A 119 -0.69 11.13 2.30
N SER A 120 0.22 10.15 2.22
CA SER A 120 -0.14 8.77 1.89
C SER A 120 -1.14 8.17 2.89
N ALA A 121 -1.00 8.47 4.18
CA ALA A 121 -1.94 8.03 5.21
C ALA A 121 -3.34 8.62 5.05
N LYS A 122 -3.45 9.90 4.66
CA LYS A 122 -4.74 10.51 4.31
C LYS A 122 -5.36 9.86 3.07
N GLY A 123 -4.54 9.58 2.05
CA GLY A 123 -4.98 8.84 0.85
C GLY A 123 -5.46 7.42 1.18
N LEU A 124 -4.75 6.71 2.06
CA LEU A 124 -5.18 5.41 2.58
C LEU A 124 -6.53 5.52 3.29
N GLY A 125 -6.72 6.54 4.12
CA GLY A 125 -7.98 6.79 4.81
C GLY A 125 -9.16 7.03 3.85
N ALA A 126 -8.94 7.80 2.78
CA ALA A 126 -9.94 8.01 1.74
C ALA A 126 -10.26 6.70 0.98
N PHE A 127 -9.24 5.92 0.64
CA PHE A 127 -9.40 4.62 0.00
C PHE A 127 -10.19 3.64 0.88
N ILE A 128 -9.85 3.53 2.16
CA ILE A 128 -10.59 2.69 3.12
C ILE A 128 -12.05 3.14 3.24
N THR A 129 -12.31 4.44 3.30
CA THR A 129 -13.68 4.97 3.34
C THR A 129 -14.50 4.50 2.13
N MET A 130 -13.92 4.54 0.94
CA MET A 130 -14.55 4.05 -0.29
C MET A 130 -14.82 2.53 -0.20
N VAL A 131 -13.84 1.74 0.26
CA VAL A 131 -14.00 0.29 0.42
C VAL A 131 -15.14 -0.04 1.39
N LEU A 132 -15.16 0.59 2.57
CA LEU A 132 -16.23 0.40 3.57
C LEU A 132 -17.61 0.73 3.01
N THR A 133 -17.72 1.84 2.28
CA THR A 133 -18.97 2.26 1.64
C THR A 133 -19.44 1.23 0.60
N ARG A 134 -18.53 0.74 -0.23
CA ARG A 134 -18.87 -0.22 -1.30
C ARG A 134 -19.21 -1.62 -0.77
N THR A 135 -18.57 -2.03 0.30
CA THR A 135 -18.77 -3.36 0.89
C THR A 135 -19.83 -3.39 1.98
N HIS A 136 -20.37 -2.24 2.37
CA HIS A 136 -21.32 -2.09 3.48
C HIS A 136 -20.80 -2.72 4.79
N THR A 137 -19.51 -2.51 5.07
CA THR A 137 -18.86 -2.99 6.29
C THR A 137 -18.34 -1.82 7.13
N ASP A 138 -18.14 -2.05 8.42
CA ASP A 138 -17.66 -1.03 9.35
C ASP A 138 -16.14 -1.04 9.50
N LYS A 139 -15.50 -2.17 9.18
CA LYS A 139 -14.06 -2.36 9.32
C LYS A 139 -13.46 -3.08 8.11
N VAL A 140 -12.17 -2.84 7.91
CA VAL A 140 -11.32 -3.57 6.97
C VAL A 140 -10.25 -4.36 7.73
N ASP A 141 -9.67 -5.35 7.06
CA ASP A 141 -8.39 -5.93 7.45
C ASP A 141 -7.30 -5.35 6.54
N LEU A 142 -6.16 -4.97 7.11
CA LEU A 142 -5.00 -4.47 6.38
C LEU A 142 -3.96 -5.56 6.25
N VAL A 143 -3.42 -5.73 5.05
CA VAL A 143 -2.21 -6.49 4.80
C VAL A 143 -1.24 -5.58 4.08
N GLY A 144 -0.07 -5.35 4.65
CA GLY A 144 0.91 -4.45 4.08
C GLY A 144 2.29 -5.06 3.95
N TRP A 145 3.10 -4.47 3.10
CA TRP A 145 4.48 -4.86 2.87
C TRP A 145 5.43 -3.66 3.01
N SER A 146 6.54 -3.84 3.75
CA SER A 146 7.58 -2.81 3.95
C SER A 146 7.01 -1.51 4.54
N GLN A 147 7.06 -0.36 3.84
CA GLN A 147 6.39 0.88 4.24
C GLN A 147 4.91 0.67 4.52
N GLY A 148 4.24 -0.11 3.66
CA GLY A 148 2.82 -0.45 3.80
C GLY A 148 2.52 -1.43 4.93
N ALA A 149 3.53 -2.03 5.54
CA ALA A 149 3.42 -2.94 6.68
C ALA A 149 3.68 -2.26 8.03
N GLY A 150 4.18 -1.05 8.03
CA GLY A 150 4.60 -0.37 9.26
C GLY A 150 4.27 1.11 9.27
N PRO A 151 5.19 1.99 8.88
CA PRO A 151 5.07 3.43 9.13
C PRO A 151 3.84 4.06 8.49
N LEU A 152 3.46 3.70 7.27
CA LEU A 152 2.31 4.27 6.59
C LEU A 152 0.99 3.92 7.28
N PRO A 153 0.61 2.63 7.45
CA PRO A 153 -0.63 2.30 8.16
C PRO A 153 -0.61 2.73 9.62
N ASN A 154 0.53 2.71 10.31
CA ASN A 154 0.62 3.21 11.68
C ASN A 154 0.34 4.72 11.77
N GLN A 155 0.81 5.51 10.79
CA GLN A 155 0.46 6.93 10.67
C GLN A 155 -1.06 7.10 10.53
N TYR A 156 -1.70 6.29 9.69
CA TYR A 156 -3.15 6.30 9.51
C TYR A 156 -3.89 5.91 10.79
N LEU A 157 -3.50 4.79 11.42
CA LEU A 157 -4.17 4.28 12.62
C LEU A 157 -4.07 5.26 13.79
N LYS A 158 -2.91 5.88 13.98
CA LYS A 158 -2.61 6.72 15.14
C LYS A 158 -3.11 8.16 14.97
N PHE A 159 -2.99 8.75 13.79
CA PHE A 159 -3.20 10.19 13.58
C PHE A 159 -4.39 10.55 12.69
N GLU A 160 -4.98 9.57 11.97
CA GLU A 160 -6.09 9.82 11.03
C GLU A 160 -7.38 9.09 11.44
N ASN A 161 -7.56 8.81 12.74
CA ASN A 161 -8.71 8.05 13.27
C ASN A 161 -8.89 6.65 12.64
N GLY A 162 -7.84 6.06 12.10
CA GLY A 162 -7.91 4.80 11.38
C GLY A 162 -8.24 3.60 12.27
N ALA A 163 -7.89 3.63 13.55
CA ALA A 163 -8.05 2.50 14.46
C ALA A 163 -9.50 2.02 14.59
N SER A 164 -10.48 2.93 14.51
CA SER A 164 -11.91 2.57 14.57
C SER A 164 -12.40 1.79 13.35
N ARG A 165 -11.67 1.84 12.23
CA ARG A 165 -12.02 1.27 10.93
C ARG A 165 -11.24 0.03 10.56
N VAL A 166 -10.34 -0.45 11.43
CA VAL A 166 -9.47 -1.59 11.17
C VAL A 166 -9.67 -2.64 12.26
N ASP A 167 -9.86 -3.90 11.87
CA ASP A 167 -9.93 -5.02 12.83
C ASP A 167 -8.58 -5.71 12.95
N HIS A 168 -7.98 -6.13 11.83
CA HIS A 168 -6.67 -6.75 11.79
C HIS A 168 -5.70 -5.94 10.95
N PHE A 169 -4.47 -5.86 11.42
CA PHE A 169 -3.35 -5.33 10.66
C PHE A 169 -2.23 -6.37 10.60
N ILE A 170 -1.97 -6.89 9.40
CA ILE A 170 -0.93 -7.89 9.12
C ILE A 170 0.20 -7.21 8.37
N GLY A 171 1.35 -7.07 9.00
CA GLY A 171 2.54 -6.44 8.44
C GLY A 171 3.57 -7.47 8.00
N LEU A 172 3.95 -7.44 6.72
CA LEU A 172 5.01 -8.25 6.14
C LEU A 172 6.28 -7.42 6.05
N VAL A 173 7.31 -7.81 6.80
CA VAL A 173 8.61 -7.13 6.89
C VAL A 173 8.49 -5.60 7.04
N PRO A 174 7.84 -5.11 8.10
CA PRO A 174 7.58 -3.68 8.30
C PRO A 174 8.88 -2.91 8.53
N SER A 175 8.98 -1.70 7.96
CA SER A 175 10.05 -0.74 8.25
C SER A 175 9.76 0.12 9.48
N ASN A 176 9.24 -0.49 10.56
CA ASN A 176 8.99 0.18 11.82
C ASN A 176 10.29 0.73 12.41
N HIS A 177 10.23 1.89 13.09
CA HIS A 177 11.40 2.60 13.62
C HIS A 177 12.47 2.93 12.57
N GLY A 178 12.19 2.70 11.29
CA GLY A 178 13.07 3.01 10.16
C GLY A 178 14.06 1.90 9.81
N THR A 179 14.82 2.16 8.78
CA THR A 179 15.91 1.29 8.30
C THR A 179 17.19 2.10 8.15
N THR A 180 18.30 1.41 7.91
CA THR A 180 19.59 2.05 7.63
C THR A 180 19.61 2.65 6.22
N ALA A 181 20.44 3.69 6.01
CA ALA A 181 20.68 4.23 4.68
C ALA A 181 21.20 3.17 3.69
N TYR A 182 21.99 2.21 4.18
CA TYR A 182 22.48 1.10 3.37
C TYR A 182 21.35 0.18 2.91
N GLY A 183 20.47 -0.26 3.82
CA GLY A 183 19.32 -1.10 3.49
C GLY A 183 18.38 -0.43 2.48
N LEU A 184 18.09 0.86 2.68
CA LEU A 184 17.27 1.63 1.77
C LEU A 184 17.92 1.76 0.38
N ASN A 185 19.20 2.09 0.30
CA ASN A 185 19.95 2.16 -0.96
C ASN A 185 19.99 0.82 -1.69
N LEU A 186 20.16 -0.28 -0.96
CA LEU A 186 20.16 -1.62 -1.55
C LEU A 186 18.82 -1.91 -2.25
N PHE A 187 17.70 -1.58 -1.60
CA PHE A 187 16.38 -1.75 -2.20
C PHE A 187 16.17 -0.84 -3.42
N LEU A 188 16.46 0.46 -3.31
CA LEU A 188 16.27 1.42 -4.39
C LEU A 188 17.15 1.07 -5.60
N ASN A 189 18.40 0.73 -5.40
CA ASN A 189 19.31 0.33 -6.48
C ASN A 189 18.83 -0.97 -7.16
N SER A 190 18.35 -1.94 -6.40
CA SER A 190 17.81 -3.18 -6.96
C SER A 190 16.56 -2.93 -7.80
N THR A 191 15.68 -2.05 -7.34
CA THR A 191 14.46 -1.67 -8.05
C THR A 191 14.80 -0.92 -9.35
N THR A 192 15.66 0.09 -9.30
CA THR A 192 16.02 0.90 -10.45
C THR A 192 16.77 0.09 -11.51
N SER A 193 17.68 -0.81 -11.12
CA SER A 193 18.38 -1.68 -12.06
C SER A 193 17.46 -2.62 -12.82
N LYS A 194 16.38 -3.07 -12.19
CA LYS A 194 15.38 -3.95 -12.80
C LYS A 194 14.38 -3.23 -13.68
N LEU A 195 14.14 -1.96 -13.42
CA LEU A 195 13.26 -1.12 -14.24
C LEU A 195 13.91 -0.67 -15.55
N GLY A 196 15.19 -1.02 -15.79
CA GLY A 196 15.91 -0.51 -16.98
C GLY A 196 16.10 1.00 -16.90
N ALA A 197 16.47 1.48 -15.75
CA ALA A 197 16.32 2.83 -15.24
C ALA A 197 16.48 3.93 -16.29
N HIS A 198 15.43 4.64 -16.55
CA HIS A 198 15.55 6.02 -16.92
C HIS A 198 16.14 6.77 -15.72
N PHE A 199 17.27 7.44 -15.90
CA PHE A 199 18.00 8.15 -14.83
C PHE A 199 17.10 9.11 -14.03
N ASP A 200 16.13 9.73 -14.70
CA ASP A 200 15.19 10.65 -14.11
C ASP A 200 14.25 9.97 -13.09
N ASP A 201 13.82 8.74 -13.36
CA ASP A 201 12.99 7.97 -12.42
C ASP A 201 13.78 7.58 -11.16
N SER A 202 15.05 7.24 -11.32
CA SER A 202 15.94 6.93 -10.19
C SER A 202 16.15 8.14 -9.29
N MET A 203 16.34 9.32 -9.87
CA MET A 203 16.49 10.57 -9.12
C MET A 203 15.19 10.97 -8.42
N ALA A 204 14.03 10.75 -9.05
CA ALA A 204 12.74 11.00 -8.42
C ALA A 204 12.48 10.08 -7.21
N LEU A 205 12.90 8.81 -7.28
CA LEU A 205 12.85 7.87 -6.15
C LEU A 205 13.74 8.33 -4.99
N LEU A 206 14.95 8.80 -5.28
CA LEU A 206 15.90 9.29 -4.27
C LEU A 206 15.44 10.62 -3.64
N ASN A 207 14.72 11.45 -4.37
CA ASN A 207 14.23 12.74 -3.91
C ASN A 207 12.85 12.67 -3.24
N GLY A 208 12.19 11.51 -3.27
CA GLY A 208 10.89 11.33 -2.63
C GLY A 208 10.97 11.41 -1.11
N MET A 209 9.99 12.07 -0.49
CA MET A 209 9.96 12.31 0.97
C MET A 209 9.87 11.03 1.80
N SER A 210 9.30 9.95 1.27
CA SER A 210 9.15 8.69 2.03
C SER A 210 10.48 8.04 2.35
N ALA A 211 11.50 8.18 1.50
CA ALA A 211 12.82 7.60 1.72
C ALA A 211 13.50 8.19 2.98
N PRO A 212 13.71 9.52 3.11
CA PRO A 212 14.28 10.09 4.32
C PRO A 212 13.39 9.87 5.57
N GLN A 213 12.08 9.82 5.43
CA GLN A 213 11.18 9.53 6.55
C GLN A 213 11.36 8.12 7.10
N GLN A 214 11.78 7.15 6.28
CA GLN A 214 12.05 5.77 6.69
C GLN A 214 13.45 5.55 7.25
N LEU A 215 14.30 6.57 7.31
CA LEU A 215 15.60 6.43 7.97
C LEU A 215 15.44 6.41 9.49
N GLN A 216 16.26 5.58 10.14
CA GLN A 216 16.34 5.54 11.60
C GLN A 216 16.63 6.94 12.16
N GLY A 217 15.89 7.31 13.20
CA GLY A 217 16.06 8.62 13.85
C GLY A 217 15.53 9.82 13.07
N SER A 218 14.83 9.62 11.97
CA SER A 218 14.10 10.70 11.29
C SER A 218 13.04 11.33 12.22
N ASP A 219 12.70 12.60 11.98
CA ASP A 219 11.66 13.26 12.77
C ASP A 219 10.29 12.61 12.60
N PHE A 220 10.03 12.03 11.41
CA PHE A 220 8.83 11.24 11.17
C PHE A 220 8.78 10.02 12.11
N ASN A 221 9.85 9.23 12.16
CA ASN A 221 9.93 8.06 13.03
C ASN A 221 9.86 8.42 14.51
N LYS A 222 10.57 9.48 14.94
CA LYS A 222 10.48 9.97 16.32
C LYS A 222 9.04 10.32 16.70
N THR A 223 8.33 11.07 15.86
CA THR A 223 6.95 11.46 16.12
C THR A 223 6.00 10.27 16.13
N LEU A 224 6.17 9.32 15.19
CA LEU A 224 5.29 8.15 15.08
C LEU A 224 5.44 7.19 16.26
N TYR A 225 6.68 7.01 16.74
CA TYR A 225 7.05 6.00 17.74
C TYR A 225 7.43 6.60 19.12
N ASP A 226 7.15 7.88 19.38
CA ASP A 226 7.33 8.52 20.69
C ASP A 226 6.44 7.91 21.79
N THR A 227 5.30 7.37 21.39
CA THR A 227 4.34 6.63 22.22
C THR A 227 4.01 5.30 21.55
N PRO A 228 3.40 4.34 22.27
CA PRO A 228 3.03 3.06 21.67
C PRO A 228 2.26 3.23 20.36
N VAL A 229 2.70 2.52 19.33
CA VAL A 229 2.11 2.61 17.99
C VAL A 229 0.85 1.76 17.84
N THR A 230 0.74 0.70 18.64
CA THR A 230 -0.45 -0.16 18.64
C THR A 230 -1.65 0.59 19.20
N GLN A 231 -2.77 0.48 18.51
CA GLN A 231 -4.00 1.16 18.90
C GLN A 231 -5.01 0.17 19.49
N PRO A 232 -5.76 0.58 20.53
CA PRO A 232 -6.81 -0.26 21.10
C PRO A 232 -7.84 -0.71 20.06
N GLY A 233 -8.26 -1.96 20.13
CA GLY A 233 -9.27 -2.53 19.24
C GLY A 233 -8.73 -3.04 17.90
N VAL A 234 -7.45 -2.83 17.60
CA VAL A 234 -6.78 -3.37 16.41
C VAL A 234 -5.95 -4.58 16.81
N LYS A 235 -6.07 -5.67 16.07
CA LYS A 235 -5.25 -6.88 16.23
C LYS A 235 -4.07 -6.83 15.28
N TYR A 236 -2.86 -7.07 15.79
CA TYR A 236 -1.63 -6.96 15.01
C TYR A 236 -0.98 -8.32 14.82
N THR A 237 -0.52 -8.58 13.60
CA THR A 237 0.32 -9.72 13.24
C THR A 237 1.50 -9.21 12.41
N ILE A 238 2.71 -9.44 12.89
CA ILE A 238 3.93 -9.01 12.20
C ILE A 238 4.72 -10.25 11.78
N ILE A 239 5.06 -10.30 10.51
CA ILE A 239 5.86 -11.37 9.90
C ILE A 239 7.15 -10.75 9.38
N THR A 240 8.28 -11.20 9.91
CA THR A 240 9.63 -10.73 9.53
C THR A 240 10.51 -11.89 9.09
N SER A 241 11.66 -11.56 8.49
CA SER A 241 12.68 -12.51 8.11
C SER A 241 14.01 -12.15 8.74
N THR A 242 14.69 -13.13 9.33
CA THR A 242 16.06 -12.97 9.86
C THR A 242 17.10 -12.74 8.75
N HIS A 243 16.71 -12.92 7.50
CA HIS A 243 17.53 -12.72 6.30
C HIS A 243 17.19 -11.42 5.56
N ASP A 244 16.47 -10.50 6.21
CA ASP A 244 16.17 -9.20 5.61
C ASP A 244 17.41 -8.30 5.65
N HIS A 245 17.84 -7.84 4.47
CA HIS A 245 18.95 -6.91 4.30
C HIS A 245 18.51 -5.49 3.94
N VAL A 246 17.22 -5.29 3.73
CA VAL A 246 16.62 -4.00 3.39
C VAL A 246 16.09 -3.31 4.64
N VAL A 247 15.26 -4.00 5.41
CA VAL A 247 14.80 -3.52 6.71
C VAL A 247 15.74 -4.03 7.79
N VAL A 248 16.62 -3.14 8.24
CA VAL A 248 17.66 -3.47 9.22
C VAL A 248 17.57 -2.50 10.41
N PRO A 249 17.43 -3.03 11.64
CA PRO A 249 17.32 -4.43 12.02
C PRO A 249 15.92 -5.02 11.67
N TYR A 250 15.87 -6.33 11.40
CA TYR A 250 14.61 -7.02 11.10
C TYR A 250 13.64 -7.10 12.29
N THR A 251 14.13 -6.77 13.46
CA THR A 251 13.35 -6.72 14.72
C THR A 251 12.64 -5.39 14.95
N ASN A 252 12.65 -4.53 13.98
CA ASN A 252 11.97 -3.22 14.05
C ASN A 252 10.44 -3.34 14.14
#